data_5772a4287021127e1eb706868719c506
#
_entry.id   5772a4287021127e1eb706868719c506
#
_cell.length_a   1.000
_cell.length_b   1.000
_cell.length_c   1.000
_cell.angle_alpha   90.00
_cell.angle_beta   90.00
_cell.angle_gamma   90.00
#
_symmetry.space_group_name_H-M   'P 1'
#
loop_
_entity.id
_entity.type
_entity.pdbx_description
1 polymer ?
#
loop_
_entity_poly.entity_id
_entity_poly.type
_entity_poly.pdbx_seq_one_letter_code
_entity_poly.pdbx_strand_id
1 'polypeptide(L)'
;RGKGQFNTAHLLGGPAIQHYEQALALVIADTLENARDAAKLVRIDYAPEQGRFDLKAERLHGTMPPASFGSPADTKVGDFDGAFAKAAVKIDQSYSTPDHSHAMMEPHATTAAWNGDKLTLWTANQMIAWSVGDMAKTLGIPKENVRLVAPYIGGGFGAKLFLRADALLAALGAKQIGRPVKVAIARPQIPNNTTHRPATIQR
;
A
#
# COMPACT_ATOMS: atom_id res chain seq x y z
N ARG A 1 4.01 11.82 14.56
CA ARG A 1 3.98 10.78 13.50
C ARG A 1 3.67 11.48 12.18
N GLY A 2 4.65 11.50 11.25
CA GLY A 2 4.44 12.05 9.92
C GLY A 2 3.45 11.18 9.14
N LYS A 3 2.58 11.80 8.32
CA LYS A 3 1.76 11.05 7.36
C LYS A 3 2.56 10.94 6.07
N GLY A 4 2.99 9.73 5.69
CA GLY A 4 3.51 9.48 4.36
C GLY A 4 2.46 9.83 3.31
N GLN A 5 2.89 10.34 2.17
CA GLN A 5 1.97 10.86 1.15
C GLN A 5 1.19 9.74 0.45
N PHE A 6 1.76 8.53 0.36
CA PHE A 6 1.22 7.43 -0.41
C PHE A 6 0.96 6.16 0.40
N ASN A 7 1.27 6.16 1.70
CA ASN A 7 0.91 5.08 2.61
C ASN A 7 -0.43 5.40 3.26
N THR A 8 -1.48 4.85 2.72
CA THR A 8 -2.85 5.03 3.25
C THR A 8 -3.22 4.01 4.31
N ALA A 9 -2.55 2.86 4.35
CA ALA A 9 -2.78 1.84 5.35
C ALA A 9 -2.07 2.20 6.67
N HIS A 10 -2.83 2.27 7.75
CA HIS A 10 -2.32 2.50 9.10
C HIS A 10 -1.72 1.22 9.67
N LEU A 11 -0.45 0.94 9.34
CA LEU A 11 0.27 -0.18 9.96
C LEU A 11 0.35 0.02 11.46
N LEU A 12 -0.10 -0.97 12.24
CA LEU A 12 -0.12 -0.94 13.70
C LEU A 12 -0.85 0.30 14.27
N GLY A 13 -1.76 0.87 13.54
CA GLY A 13 -2.22 2.25 13.74
C GLY A 13 -3.61 2.44 14.34
N GLY A 14 -4.18 1.47 15.00
CA GLY A 14 -5.49 1.64 15.63
C GLY A 14 -6.27 0.32 15.73
N PRO A 15 -7.43 0.32 16.38
CA PRO A 15 -8.22 -0.89 16.59
C PRO A 15 -8.95 -1.36 15.31
N ALA A 16 -9.17 -0.48 14.33
CA ALA A 16 -9.91 -0.82 13.12
C ALA A 16 -9.04 -1.52 12.08
N ILE A 17 -9.46 -2.70 11.64
CA ILE A 17 -8.87 -3.43 10.53
C ILE A 17 -9.54 -2.96 9.24
N GLN A 18 -8.74 -2.46 8.29
CA GLN A 18 -9.24 -1.85 7.06
C GLN A 18 -9.25 -2.81 5.88
N HIS A 19 -8.40 -3.85 5.91
CA HIS A 19 -8.30 -4.83 4.83
C HIS A 19 -7.79 -6.18 5.34
N TYR A 20 -8.07 -7.22 4.58
CA TYR A 20 -7.56 -8.57 4.83
C TYR A 20 -6.03 -8.60 4.82
N GLU A 21 -5.42 -9.40 5.70
CA GLU A 21 -3.95 -9.52 5.86
C GLU A 21 -3.25 -8.21 6.30
N GLN A 22 -3.97 -7.26 6.87
CA GLN A 22 -3.36 -6.07 7.46
C GLN A 22 -2.44 -6.46 8.61
N ALA A 23 -1.23 -5.87 8.67
CA ALA A 23 -0.29 -6.13 9.75
C ALA A 23 -0.81 -5.56 11.08
N LEU A 24 -1.04 -6.43 12.05
CA LEU A 24 -1.53 -6.10 13.40
C LEU A 24 -0.44 -6.12 14.45
N ALA A 25 0.58 -6.96 14.26
CA ALA A 25 1.72 -7.10 15.15
C ALA A 25 2.99 -7.43 14.35
N LEU A 26 4.13 -7.18 14.94
CA LEU A 26 5.44 -7.58 14.43
C LEU A 26 6.13 -8.43 15.50
N VAL A 27 6.47 -9.67 15.15
CA VAL A 27 7.25 -10.58 15.99
C VAL A 27 8.65 -10.71 15.40
N ILE A 28 9.65 -10.51 16.22
CA ILE A 28 11.06 -10.56 15.83
C ILE A 28 11.75 -11.66 16.61
N ALA A 29 12.52 -12.50 15.92
CA ALA A 29 13.35 -13.54 16.53
C ALA A 29 14.67 -13.68 15.76
N ASP A 30 15.59 -14.48 16.25
CA ASP A 30 16.90 -14.69 15.63
C ASP A 30 16.83 -15.45 14.31
N THR A 31 15.79 -16.29 14.14
CA THR A 31 15.53 -17.02 12.88
C THR A 31 14.12 -16.76 12.38
N LEU A 32 13.91 -16.95 11.06
CA LEU A 32 12.60 -16.83 10.45
C LEU A 32 11.60 -17.86 11.00
N GLU A 33 12.08 -19.07 11.26
CA GLU A 33 11.29 -20.18 11.79
C GLU A 33 10.78 -19.82 13.20
N ASN A 34 11.66 -19.38 14.07
CA ASN A 34 11.30 -18.95 15.43
C ASN A 34 10.33 -17.76 15.40
N ALA A 35 10.54 -16.78 14.50
CA ALA A 35 9.63 -15.65 14.36
C ALA A 35 8.23 -16.09 13.91
N ARG A 36 8.15 -17.02 12.95
CA ARG A 36 6.87 -17.58 12.47
C ARG A 36 6.14 -18.38 13.56
N ASP A 37 6.85 -19.19 14.31
CA ASP A 37 6.24 -19.98 15.38
C ASP A 37 5.80 -19.10 16.54
N ALA A 38 6.59 -18.13 16.93
CA ALA A 38 6.20 -17.15 17.94
C ALA A 38 5.01 -16.28 17.48
N ALA A 39 4.91 -15.93 16.19
CA ALA A 39 3.78 -15.17 15.67
C ALA A 39 2.45 -15.93 15.81
N LYS A 40 2.44 -17.27 15.73
CA LYS A 40 1.25 -18.10 15.96
C LYS A 40 0.75 -18.06 17.41
N LEU A 41 1.60 -17.67 18.35
CA LEU A 41 1.24 -17.55 19.77
C LEU A 41 0.60 -16.20 20.12
N VAL A 42 0.64 -15.24 19.21
CA VAL A 42 -0.01 -13.94 19.40
C VAL A 42 -1.52 -14.15 19.41
N ARG A 43 -2.16 -13.83 20.51
CA ARG A 43 -3.62 -13.87 20.64
C ARG A 43 -4.21 -12.54 20.25
N ILE A 44 -5.23 -12.55 19.42
CA ILE A 44 -5.94 -11.37 18.95
C ILE A 44 -7.43 -11.61 19.13
N ASP A 45 -8.08 -10.73 19.86
CA ASP A 45 -9.53 -10.72 20.02
C ASP A 45 -10.14 -9.74 19.02
N TYR A 46 -11.10 -10.22 18.23
CA TYR A 46 -11.75 -9.44 17.18
C TYR A 46 -13.17 -9.08 17.57
N ALA A 47 -13.53 -7.81 17.40
CA ALA A 47 -14.93 -7.38 17.34
C ALA A 47 -15.34 -7.35 15.86
N PRO A 48 -16.17 -8.30 15.39
CA PRO A 48 -16.52 -8.37 13.98
C PRO A 48 -17.45 -7.22 13.58
N GLU A 49 -17.18 -6.64 12.41
CA GLU A 49 -18.01 -5.64 11.77
C GLU A 49 -18.39 -6.08 10.36
N GLN A 50 -19.51 -5.54 9.83
CA GLN A 50 -19.93 -5.86 8.46
C GLN A 50 -19.03 -5.15 7.45
N GLY A 51 -18.28 -5.92 6.67
CA GLY A 51 -17.47 -5.39 5.57
C GLY A 51 -18.31 -5.07 4.33
N ARG A 52 -17.77 -4.20 3.46
CA ARG A 52 -18.35 -3.82 2.16
C ARG A 52 -17.38 -4.23 1.05
N PHE A 53 -17.78 -5.21 0.24
CA PHE A 53 -16.89 -5.84 -0.74
C PHE A 53 -17.46 -5.85 -2.16
N ASP A 54 -18.74 -5.50 -2.34
CA ASP A 54 -19.42 -5.50 -3.63
C ASP A 54 -19.50 -4.08 -4.21
N LEU A 55 -18.64 -3.76 -5.16
CA LEU A 55 -18.63 -2.47 -5.84
C LEU A 55 -20.00 -2.13 -6.46
N LYS A 56 -20.68 -3.12 -7.03
CA LYS A 56 -21.99 -2.90 -7.68
C LYS A 56 -23.08 -2.52 -6.66
N ALA A 57 -23.08 -3.17 -5.51
CA ALA A 57 -24.00 -2.84 -4.43
C ALA A 57 -23.67 -1.49 -3.78
N GLU A 58 -22.38 -1.20 -3.60
CA GLU A 58 -21.89 0.01 -2.92
C GLU A 58 -21.81 1.26 -3.81
N ARG A 59 -21.98 1.15 -5.12
CA ARG A 59 -21.81 2.27 -6.06
C ARG A 59 -22.63 3.52 -5.74
N LEU A 60 -23.81 3.35 -5.14
CA LEU A 60 -24.69 4.47 -4.77
C LEU A 60 -24.25 5.19 -3.50
N HIS A 61 -23.36 4.58 -2.72
CA HIS A 61 -22.75 5.16 -1.53
C HIS A 61 -21.40 5.84 -1.83
N GLY A 62 -20.99 5.84 -3.11
CA GLY A 62 -19.77 6.49 -3.55
C GLY A 62 -19.81 8.01 -3.37
N THR A 63 -18.65 8.60 -3.11
CA THR A 63 -18.48 10.05 -3.02
C THR A 63 -17.53 10.54 -4.11
N MET A 64 -17.83 11.70 -4.68
CA MET A 64 -16.94 12.36 -5.64
C MET A 64 -15.71 12.89 -4.90
N PRO A 65 -14.49 12.45 -5.24
CA PRO A 65 -13.30 13.07 -4.68
C PRO A 65 -13.12 14.49 -5.25
N PRO A 66 -12.60 15.45 -4.48
CA PRO A 66 -12.42 16.83 -4.96
C PRO A 66 -11.39 16.95 -6.08
N ALA A 67 -10.35 16.11 -6.03
CA ALA A 67 -9.28 16.07 -7.02
C ALA A 67 -8.56 14.72 -6.99
N SER A 68 -7.89 14.38 -8.09
CA SER A 68 -7.00 13.24 -8.20
C SER A 68 -5.67 13.69 -8.82
N PHE A 69 -4.55 13.45 -8.11
CA PHE A 69 -3.20 13.86 -8.54
C PHE A 69 -3.09 15.33 -9.00
N GLY A 70 -3.79 16.24 -8.31
CA GLY A 70 -3.76 17.67 -8.60
C GLY A 70 -4.69 18.12 -9.72
N SER A 71 -5.40 17.21 -10.38
CA SER A 71 -6.42 17.52 -11.38
C SER A 71 -7.82 17.39 -10.78
N PRO A 72 -8.79 18.23 -11.19
CA PRO A 72 -10.18 18.07 -10.81
C PRO A 72 -10.69 16.66 -11.12
N ALA A 73 -11.47 16.07 -10.23
CA ALA A 73 -12.06 14.75 -10.46
C ALA A 73 -13.22 14.80 -11.48
N ASP A 74 -13.81 15.98 -11.65
CA ASP A 74 -14.86 16.23 -12.63
C ASP A 74 -14.40 17.29 -13.63
N THR A 75 -14.55 17.02 -14.94
CA THR A 75 -14.20 17.93 -16.04
C THR A 75 -15.30 17.94 -17.08
N LYS A 76 -15.65 19.13 -17.56
CA LYS A 76 -16.65 19.31 -18.62
C LYS A 76 -16.06 20.16 -19.74
N VAL A 77 -16.18 19.69 -20.97
CA VAL A 77 -15.78 20.41 -22.18
C VAL A 77 -16.93 20.38 -23.20
N GLY A 78 -17.38 21.54 -23.64
CA GLY A 78 -18.47 21.68 -24.60
C GLY A 78 -19.86 21.43 -24.01
N ASP A 79 -20.83 21.17 -24.89
CA ASP A 79 -22.23 20.84 -24.57
C ASP A 79 -22.51 19.38 -24.92
N PHE A 80 -22.23 18.48 -23.99
CA PHE A 80 -22.46 17.05 -24.15
C PHE A 80 -23.96 16.74 -24.37
N ASP A 81 -24.82 17.30 -23.55
CA ASP A 81 -26.24 16.96 -23.53
C ASP A 81 -26.91 17.37 -24.84
N GLY A 82 -26.61 18.59 -25.32
CA GLY A 82 -27.11 19.07 -26.60
C GLY A 82 -26.57 18.31 -27.82
N ALA A 83 -25.29 17.93 -27.80
CA ALA A 83 -24.68 17.13 -28.84
C ALA A 83 -25.24 15.69 -28.83
N PHE A 84 -25.34 15.06 -27.66
CA PHE A 84 -25.90 13.72 -27.52
C PHE A 84 -27.38 13.68 -27.97
N ALA A 85 -28.19 14.68 -27.61
CA ALA A 85 -29.61 14.75 -28.02
C ALA A 85 -29.78 14.79 -29.55
N LYS A 86 -28.86 15.44 -30.26
CA LYS A 86 -28.88 15.62 -31.74
C LYS A 86 -28.13 14.52 -32.50
N ALA A 87 -27.37 13.68 -31.84
CA ALA A 87 -26.56 12.65 -32.50
C ALA A 87 -27.44 11.64 -33.25
N ALA A 88 -27.10 11.33 -34.52
CA ALA A 88 -27.80 10.34 -35.34
C ALA A 88 -27.60 8.91 -34.82
N VAL A 89 -26.41 8.62 -34.25
CA VAL A 89 -26.09 7.34 -33.61
C VAL A 89 -25.73 7.60 -32.14
N LYS A 90 -26.35 6.86 -31.23
CA LYS A 90 -26.17 7.00 -29.78
C LYS A 90 -25.84 5.66 -29.19
N ILE A 91 -24.85 5.63 -28.34
CA ILE A 91 -24.50 4.48 -27.50
C ILE A 91 -24.51 4.94 -26.07
N ASP A 92 -25.31 4.31 -25.24
CA ASP A 92 -25.36 4.51 -23.80
C ASP A 92 -25.25 3.13 -23.12
N GLN A 93 -24.06 2.78 -22.70
CA GLN A 93 -23.71 1.47 -22.18
C GLN A 93 -22.87 1.58 -20.91
N SER A 94 -22.98 0.58 -20.05
CA SER A 94 -22.12 0.44 -18.88
C SER A 94 -21.07 -0.65 -19.12
N TYR A 95 -19.84 -0.32 -18.78
CA TYR A 95 -18.69 -1.21 -18.86
C TYR A 95 -18.12 -1.44 -17.47
N SER A 96 -17.61 -2.64 -17.20
CA SER A 96 -16.95 -2.95 -15.94
C SER A 96 -15.62 -3.61 -16.17
N THR A 97 -14.68 -3.34 -15.29
CA THR A 97 -13.39 -4.04 -15.21
C THR A 97 -13.28 -4.75 -13.87
N PRO A 98 -12.70 -5.97 -13.81
CA PRO A 98 -12.44 -6.65 -12.54
C PRO A 98 -11.26 -6.02 -11.79
N ASP A 99 -11.11 -6.39 -10.52
CA ASP A 99 -9.89 -6.14 -9.76
C ASP A 99 -8.69 -6.85 -10.37
N HIS A 100 -7.54 -6.15 -10.39
CA HIS A 100 -6.29 -6.71 -10.85
C HIS A 100 -5.21 -6.51 -9.78
N SER A 101 -4.66 -7.60 -9.27
CA SER A 101 -3.49 -7.60 -8.40
C SER A 101 -2.20 -7.76 -9.19
N HIS A 102 -1.13 -7.14 -8.68
CA HIS A 102 0.19 -7.27 -9.26
C HIS A 102 0.80 -8.64 -8.90
N ALA A 103 1.08 -9.45 -9.91
CA ALA A 103 1.62 -10.80 -9.74
C ALA A 103 3.13 -10.86 -10.00
N MET A 104 3.92 -9.98 -9.35
CA MET A 104 5.38 -10.01 -9.47
C MET A 104 5.93 -11.33 -8.91
N MET A 105 6.97 -11.87 -9.55
CA MET A 105 7.61 -13.11 -9.10
C MET A 105 8.33 -12.93 -7.76
N GLU A 106 9.01 -11.80 -7.56
CA GLU A 106 9.66 -11.44 -6.32
C GLU A 106 8.67 -10.78 -5.34
N PRO A 107 8.30 -11.43 -4.21
CA PRO A 107 7.54 -10.80 -3.15
C PRO A 107 8.28 -9.60 -2.54
N HIS A 108 7.57 -8.74 -1.81
CA HIS A 108 8.18 -7.65 -1.08
C HIS A 108 8.98 -8.19 0.11
N ALA A 109 10.21 -7.72 0.22
CA ALA A 109 11.06 -8.00 1.37
C ALA A 109 12.01 -6.83 1.60
N THR A 110 12.20 -6.46 2.85
CA THR A 110 13.11 -5.39 3.24
C THR A 110 14.00 -5.83 4.39
N THR A 111 15.28 -5.54 4.29
CA THR A 111 16.20 -5.54 5.44
C THR A 111 16.44 -4.09 5.84
N ALA A 112 16.31 -3.78 7.12
CA ALA A 112 16.58 -2.46 7.67
C ALA A 112 17.68 -2.52 8.73
N ALA A 113 18.53 -1.51 8.75
CA ALA A 113 19.55 -1.33 9.80
C ALA A 113 19.69 0.15 10.15
N TRP A 114 19.93 0.42 11.43
CA TRP A 114 20.23 1.75 11.93
C TRP A 114 21.70 1.85 12.36
N ASN A 115 22.32 2.98 12.05
CA ASN A 115 23.59 3.40 12.58
C ASN A 115 23.42 4.80 13.17
N GLY A 116 23.26 4.87 14.50
CA GLY A 116 22.82 6.09 15.18
C GLY A 116 21.41 6.51 14.71
N ASP A 117 21.33 7.65 14.07
CA ASP A 117 20.11 8.23 13.47
C ASP A 117 19.94 7.94 11.97
N LYS A 118 20.90 7.22 11.37
CA LYS A 118 20.88 6.91 9.93
C LYS A 118 20.30 5.52 9.67
N LEU A 119 19.26 5.49 8.86
CA LEU A 119 18.56 4.29 8.41
C LEU A 119 19.04 3.86 7.03
N THR A 120 19.42 2.60 6.89
CA THR A 120 19.62 1.97 5.58
C THR A 120 18.58 0.88 5.35
N LEU A 121 17.94 0.91 4.19
CA LEU A 121 16.96 -0.07 3.72
C LEU A 121 17.51 -0.78 2.49
N TRP A 122 17.57 -2.11 2.52
CA TRP A 122 17.81 -2.94 1.33
C TRP A 122 16.48 -3.56 0.91
N THR A 123 15.94 -3.08 -0.22
CA THR A 123 14.61 -3.48 -0.69
C THR A 123 14.48 -3.26 -2.19
N ALA A 124 13.65 -4.04 -2.87
CA ALA A 124 13.32 -3.78 -4.27
C ALA A 124 12.34 -2.60 -4.36
N ASN A 125 12.66 -1.59 -5.16
CA ASN A 125 11.85 -0.37 -5.28
C ASN A 125 11.94 0.26 -6.66
N GLN A 126 10.82 0.77 -7.19
CA GLN A 126 10.73 1.42 -8.51
C GLN A 126 10.95 2.94 -8.47
N MET A 127 10.80 3.58 -7.29
CA MET A 127 10.87 5.04 -7.15
C MET A 127 11.68 5.45 -5.91
N ILE A 128 12.98 5.21 -5.95
CA ILE A 128 13.89 5.35 -4.79
C ILE A 128 13.80 6.75 -4.15
N ALA A 129 13.88 7.81 -4.94
CA ALA A 129 13.88 9.18 -4.42
C ALA A 129 12.59 9.55 -3.66
N TRP A 130 11.43 9.07 -4.15
CA TRP A 130 10.15 9.27 -3.50
C TRP A 130 10.03 8.44 -2.23
N SER A 131 10.46 7.18 -2.30
CA SER A 131 10.42 6.25 -1.17
C SER A 131 11.31 6.71 -0.01
N VAL A 132 12.48 7.27 -0.29
CA VAL A 132 13.34 7.90 0.73
C VAL A 132 12.62 9.06 1.41
N GLY A 133 12.00 9.97 0.63
CA GLY A 133 11.24 11.09 1.17
C GLY A 133 10.03 10.66 2.00
N ASP A 134 9.30 9.64 1.54
CA ASP A 134 8.11 9.13 2.22
C ASP A 134 8.47 8.42 3.54
N MET A 135 9.53 7.62 3.56
CA MET A 135 10.06 6.97 4.77
C MET A 135 10.53 8.02 5.79
N ALA A 136 11.28 9.01 5.36
CA ALA A 136 11.76 10.09 6.22
C ALA A 136 10.59 10.84 6.88
N LYS A 137 9.58 11.19 6.09
CA LYS A 137 8.36 11.85 6.58
C LYS A 137 7.56 10.97 7.53
N THR A 138 7.44 9.67 7.23
CA THR A 138 6.70 8.71 8.06
C THR A 138 7.37 8.51 9.42
N LEU A 139 8.70 8.42 9.44
CA LEU A 139 9.47 8.24 10.69
C LEU A 139 9.75 9.55 11.42
N GLY A 140 9.53 10.72 10.79
CA GLY A 140 9.84 12.03 11.36
C GLY A 140 11.34 12.29 11.48
N ILE A 141 12.15 11.81 10.52
CA ILE A 141 13.61 11.99 10.50
C ILE A 141 14.05 12.77 9.26
N PRO A 142 15.24 13.40 9.26
CA PRO A 142 15.77 14.07 8.09
C PRO A 142 15.92 13.12 6.89
N LYS A 143 15.65 13.61 5.68
CA LYS A 143 15.72 12.80 4.46
C LYS A 143 17.13 12.26 4.19
N GLU A 144 18.14 13.03 4.51
CA GLU A 144 19.56 12.68 4.40
C GLU A 144 19.97 11.53 5.33
N ASN A 145 19.16 11.22 6.32
CA ASN A 145 19.36 10.09 7.24
C ASN A 145 18.71 8.80 6.72
N VAL A 146 18.07 8.81 5.55
CA VAL A 146 17.49 7.61 4.94
C VAL A 146 18.23 7.24 3.67
N ARG A 147 18.83 6.06 3.65
CA ARG A 147 19.44 5.45 2.48
C ARG A 147 18.62 4.24 2.04
N LEU A 148 18.25 4.19 0.75
CA LEU A 148 17.60 3.06 0.13
C LEU A 148 18.53 2.44 -0.92
N VAL A 149 18.73 1.12 -0.82
CA VAL A 149 19.58 0.32 -1.70
C VAL A 149 18.68 -0.70 -2.42
N ALA A 150 18.54 -0.53 -3.74
CA ALA A 150 17.70 -1.36 -4.60
C ALA A 150 18.44 -1.74 -5.88
N PRO A 151 19.49 -2.61 -5.79
CA PRO A 151 20.30 -2.96 -6.97
C PRO A 151 19.54 -3.82 -7.97
N TYR A 152 18.52 -4.55 -7.51
CA TYR A 152 17.74 -5.47 -8.34
C TYR A 152 16.26 -5.32 -8.03
N ILE A 153 15.41 -5.69 -9.01
CA ILE A 153 13.98 -5.74 -8.88
C ILE A 153 13.42 -6.92 -9.68
N GLY A 154 12.81 -7.88 -8.99
CA GLY A 154 12.20 -9.08 -9.59
C GLY A 154 10.75 -8.87 -10.01
N GLY A 155 10.51 -7.80 -10.78
CA GLY A 155 9.18 -7.35 -11.18
C GLY A 155 8.53 -6.42 -10.14
N GLY A 156 7.69 -5.53 -10.61
CA GLY A 156 6.97 -4.59 -9.74
C GLY A 156 5.59 -4.26 -10.27
N PHE A 157 5.47 -3.97 -11.57
CA PHE A 157 4.22 -3.65 -12.26
C PHE A 157 3.40 -2.52 -11.60
N GLY A 158 4.10 -1.63 -10.84
CA GLY A 158 3.49 -0.58 -10.04
C GLY A 158 3.38 -0.88 -8.54
N ALA A 159 3.45 -2.13 -8.08
CA ALA A 159 3.33 -2.47 -6.67
C ALA A 159 4.55 -2.03 -5.83
N LYS A 160 5.72 -1.87 -6.45
CA LYS A 160 6.96 -1.44 -5.79
C LYS A 160 7.30 0.04 -6.05
N LEU A 161 6.33 0.85 -6.49
CA LEU A 161 6.52 2.29 -6.63
C LEU A 161 6.81 2.96 -5.28
N PHE A 162 6.07 2.55 -4.25
CA PHE A 162 6.21 3.07 -2.89
C PHE A 162 6.64 1.97 -1.94
N LEU A 163 7.23 2.35 -0.81
CA LEU A 163 7.55 1.41 0.26
C LEU A 163 6.25 0.86 0.87
N ARG A 164 6.29 -0.42 1.24
CA ARG A 164 5.14 -1.12 1.81
C ARG A 164 5.38 -1.48 3.28
N ALA A 165 4.46 -2.26 3.83
CA ALA A 165 4.47 -2.69 5.23
C ALA A 165 5.81 -3.28 5.66
N ASP A 166 6.42 -4.12 4.83
CA ASP A 166 7.71 -4.76 5.09
C ASP A 166 8.82 -3.74 5.41
N ALA A 167 8.89 -2.65 4.65
CA ALA A 167 9.94 -1.64 4.84
C ALA A 167 9.76 -0.86 6.14
N LEU A 168 8.52 -0.43 6.45
CA LEU A 168 8.25 0.29 7.69
C LEU A 168 8.42 -0.61 8.91
N LEU A 169 7.89 -1.83 8.86
CA LEU A 169 8.01 -2.80 9.95
C LEU A 169 9.47 -3.19 10.21
N ALA A 170 10.25 -3.41 9.15
CA ALA A 170 11.68 -3.69 9.28
C ALA A 170 12.43 -2.50 9.93
N ALA A 171 12.13 -1.26 9.51
CA ALA A 171 12.74 -0.06 10.07
C ALA A 171 12.40 0.13 11.56
N LEU A 172 11.12 -0.03 11.92
CA LEU A 172 10.66 0.07 13.32
C LEU A 172 11.24 -1.05 14.18
N GLY A 173 11.21 -2.29 13.69
CA GLY A 173 11.77 -3.44 14.37
C GLY A 173 13.27 -3.29 14.61
N ALA A 174 14.03 -2.89 13.59
CA ALA A 174 15.47 -2.67 13.71
C ALA A 174 15.81 -1.55 14.71
N LYS A 175 14.99 -0.49 14.77
CA LYS A 175 15.15 0.59 15.75
C LYS A 175 14.91 0.09 17.17
N GLN A 176 13.87 -0.71 17.35
CA GLN A 176 13.46 -1.21 18.66
C GLN A 176 14.49 -2.17 19.28
N ILE A 177 15.08 -3.06 18.46
CA ILE A 177 16.01 -4.07 18.99
C ILE A 177 17.49 -3.69 18.85
N GLY A 178 17.81 -2.57 18.18
CA GLY A 178 19.19 -2.11 17.94
C GLY A 178 20.01 -3.03 17.04
N ARG A 179 19.37 -3.88 16.23
CA ARG A 179 19.99 -4.87 15.32
C ARG A 179 19.30 -4.80 13.94
N PRO A 180 19.97 -5.24 12.85
CA PRO A 180 19.30 -5.38 11.56
C PRO A 180 18.10 -6.33 11.63
N VAL A 181 17.00 -5.93 10.98
CA VAL A 181 15.77 -6.74 10.88
C VAL A 181 15.39 -6.92 9.42
N LYS A 182 15.05 -8.16 9.04
CA LYS A 182 14.48 -8.49 7.75
C LYS A 182 13.01 -8.87 7.91
N VAL A 183 12.15 -8.23 7.12
CA VAL A 183 10.72 -8.56 7.00
C VAL A 183 10.43 -8.94 5.56
N ALA A 184 9.79 -10.09 5.35
CA ALA A 184 9.31 -10.54 4.05
C ALA A 184 7.80 -10.74 4.10
N ILE A 185 7.09 -10.17 3.14
CA ILE A 185 5.65 -10.38 2.97
C ILE A 185 5.42 -11.73 2.29
N ALA A 186 4.59 -12.56 2.88
CA ALA A 186 4.22 -13.84 2.29
C ALA A 186 3.33 -13.63 1.03
N ARG A 187 3.35 -14.57 0.10
CA ARG A 187 2.60 -14.46 -1.16
C ARG A 187 1.10 -14.14 -0.95
N PRO A 188 0.37 -14.77 -0.02
CA PRO A 188 -1.03 -14.45 0.23
C PRO A 188 -1.27 -13.01 0.70
N GLN A 189 -0.29 -12.40 1.34
CA GLN A 189 -0.38 -11.01 1.84
C GLN A 189 -0.20 -9.95 0.75
N ILE A 190 0.42 -10.30 -0.39
CA ILE A 190 0.76 -9.34 -1.45
C ILE A 190 -0.47 -8.61 -1.99
N PRO A 191 -1.59 -9.28 -2.37
CA PRO A 191 -2.73 -8.60 -2.99
C PRO A 191 -3.30 -7.46 -2.14
N ASN A 192 -3.34 -7.63 -0.83
CA ASN A 192 -3.98 -6.68 0.07
C ASN A 192 -3.01 -5.68 0.75
N ASN A 193 -1.71 -5.98 0.72
CA ASN A 193 -0.67 -5.09 1.30
C ASN A 193 0.10 -4.29 0.25
N THR A 194 -0.30 -4.36 -1.02
CA THR A 194 0.26 -3.58 -2.11
C THR A 194 -0.84 -2.84 -2.86
N THR A 195 -0.47 -1.96 -3.78
CA THR A 195 -1.46 -1.38 -4.68
C THR A 195 -2.02 -2.46 -5.60
N HIS A 196 -3.26 -2.29 -5.99
CA HIS A 196 -3.93 -3.06 -7.03
C HIS A 196 -4.72 -2.08 -7.91
N ARG A 197 -5.20 -2.54 -9.04
CA ARG A 197 -6.17 -1.81 -9.85
C ARG A 197 -7.56 -2.22 -9.38
N PRO A 198 -8.32 -1.32 -8.75
CA PRO A 198 -9.66 -1.64 -8.28
C PRO A 198 -10.60 -1.93 -9.46
N ALA A 199 -11.63 -2.69 -9.20
CA ALA A 199 -12.75 -2.83 -10.13
C ALA A 199 -13.36 -1.47 -10.45
N THR A 200 -13.82 -1.28 -11.69
CA THR A 200 -14.50 -0.06 -12.11
C THR A 200 -15.83 -0.35 -12.79
N ILE A 201 -16.77 0.58 -12.66
CA ILE A 201 -17.99 0.63 -13.45
C ILE A 201 -18.01 1.99 -14.13
N GLN A 202 -18.09 2.02 -15.45
CA GLN A 202 -18.06 3.23 -16.28
C GLN A 202 -19.30 3.27 -17.17
N ARG A 203 -19.87 4.45 -17.39
CA ARG A 203 -20.99 4.72 -18.30
C ARG A 203 -20.74 5.95 -19.12
#